data_274075e084d0b6a151b4c8af917c486c
#
_entry.id   274075e084d0b6a151b4c8af917c486c
#
_cell.length_a   1.000
_cell.length_b   1.000
_cell.length_c   1.000
_cell.angle_alpha   90.00
_cell.angle_beta   90.00
_cell.angle_gamma   90.00
#
_symmetry.space_group_name_H-M   'P 1'
#
loop_
_entity.id
_entity.type
_entity.pdbx_description
1 polymer ?
#
loop_
_entity_poly.entity_id
_entity_poly.type
_entity_poly.pdbx_seq_one_letter_code
_entity_poly.pdbx_strand_id
1 'polypeptide(L)'
;MAGMLYLVPTPIGNLSDISIRCKETLENADFIAAEDTRVSLKLLNHLGIKKSLVSYYEHNKAVKGNVIVERILAGETCALVSDAGSPAISDPGEDLVKQCAEAGITVCAIPGPCAAITALSISAQATGRFCFEGFLSTAKKSRKAHLDSLINEQRTMIFYEAPHKLLSTLEDMATVFGEDRPISLCRELTKLHEEVIRTTLGGAVELYTNQPPKGEFVLVVAGAPEEVKEVATTEDATQMVARLMASGMSRKDAIKQTAKELDLPKNVVYDAALTIDS
;
A
#
# COMPACT_ATOMS: atom_id res chain seq x y z
N MET A 1 13.65 -32.52 15.87
CA MET A 1 13.90 -31.08 15.68
C MET A 1 12.54 -30.40 15.78
N ALA A 2 12.48 -29.17 16.28
CA ALA A 2 11.21 -28.43 16.31
C ALA A 2 10.74 -28.19 14.85
N GLY A 3 9.44 -28.29 14.60
CA GLY A 3 8.84 -27.94 13.32
C GLY A 3 8.95 -26.43 13.07
N MET A 4 8.64 -25.99 11.85
CA MET A 4 8.65 -24.57 11.48
C MET A 4 7.59 -24.24 10.45
N LEU A 5 7.25 -22.96 10.35
CA LEU A 5 6.37 -22.42 9.33
C LEU A 5 7.18 -21.74 8.24
N TYR A 6 6.99 -22.14 6.99
CA TYR A 6 7.48 -21.42 5.81
C TYR A 6 6.36 -20.64 5.14
N LEU A 7 6.57 -19.36 4.87
CA LEU A 7 5.73 -18.56 3.99
C LEU A 7 6.29 -18.72 2.57
N VAL A 8 5.55 -19.35 1.68
CA VAL A 8 6.02 -19.68 0.33
C VAL A 8 5.19 -18.93 -0.71
N PRO A 9 5.76 -17.90 -1.35
CA PRO A 9 5.09 -17.16 -2.41
C PRO A 9 4.76 -18.05 -3.62
N THR A 10 3.58 -17.83 -4.18
CA THR A 10 3.11 -18.47 -5.40
C THR A 10 3.11 -17.49 -6.58
N PRO A 11 3.13 -17.95 -7.84
CA PRO A 11 3.05 -17.08 -9.00
C PRO A 11 1.79 -16.21 -8.99
N ILE A 12 1.92 -14.96 -9.47
CA ILE A 12 0.79 -14.01 -9.59
C ILE A 12 0.16 -14.00 -10.99
N GLY A 13 0.58 -14.90 -11.87
CA GLY A 13 0.05 -14.99 -13.23
C GLY A 13 0.93 -15.79 -14.18
N ASN A 14 2.23 -15.89 -13.91
CA ASN A 14 3.18 -16.65 -14.71
C ASN A 14 3.86 -17.75 -13.87
N LEU A 15 3.62 -19.00 -14.21
CA LEU A 15 4.16 -20.15 -13.49
C LEU A 15 5.70 -20.18 -13.46
N SER A 16 6.37 -19.51 -14.40
CA SER A 16 7.82 -19.41 -14.45
C SER A 16 8.42 -18.51 -13.37
N ASP A 17 7.60 -17.71 -12.68
CA ASP A 17 8.05 -16.81 -11.62
C ASP A 17 8.28 -17.53 -10.27
N ILE A 18 7.94 -18.84 -10.17
CA ILE A 18 8.24 -19.60 -8.98
C ILE A 18 9.75 -19.85 -8.86
N SER A 19 10.33 -19.49 -7.71
CA SER A 19 11.74 -19.75 -7.49
C SER A 19 12.03 -21.24 -7.20
N ILE A 20 13.25 -21.68 -7.49
CA ILE A 20 13.73 -23.03 -7.15
C ILE A 20 13.52 -23.28 -5.65
N ARG A 21 13.88 -22.32 -4.80
CA ARG A 21 13.74 -22.42 -3.35
C ARG A 21 12.27 -22.55 -2.91
N CYS A 22 11.33 -21.87 -3.56
CA CYS A 22 9.89 -22.06 -3.30
C CYS A 22 9.48 -23.51 -3.58
N LYS A 23 9.88 -24.04 -4.76
CA LYS A 23 9.58 -25.41 -5.15
C LYS A 23 10.18 -26.42 -4.15
N GLU A 24 11.46 -26.33 -3.84
CA GLU A 24 12.15 -27.20 -2.88
C GLU A 24 11.50 -27.13 -1.49
N THR A 25 11.08 -25.94 -1.04
CA THR A 25 10.41 -25.79 0.26
C THR A 25 9.06 -26.49 0.27
N LEU A 26 8.28 -26.39 -0.81
CA LEU A 26 7.01 -27.12 -0.95
C LEU A 26 7.22 -28.65 -1.00
N GLU A 27 8.30 -29.10 -1.66
CA GLU A 27 8.67 -30.53 -1.73
C GLU A 27 9.09 -31.09 -0.38
N ASN A 28 9.76 -30.29 0.46
CA ASN A 28 10.31 -30.74 1.74
C ASN A 28 9.37 -30.54 2.93
N ALA A 29 8.31 -29.73 2.81
CA ALA A 29 7.32 -29.56 3.87
C ALA A 29 6.54 -30.86 4.13
N ASP A 30 6.14 -31.12 5.38
CA ASP A 30 5.32 -32.28 5.73
C ASP A 30 3.88 -32.09 5.25
N PHE A 31 3.39 -30.85 5.28
CA PHE A 31 2.07 -30.48 4.76
C PHE A 31 2.05 -29.02 4.30
N ILE A 32 1.04 -28.68 3.50
CA ILE A 32 0.85 -27.33 2.98
C ILE A 32 -0.49 -26.77 3.48
N ALA A 33 -0.45 -25.61 4.12
CA ALA A 33 -1.65 -24.83 4.43
C ALA A 33 -1.93 -23.88 3.25
N ALA A 34 -3.17 -23.89 2.76
CA ALA A 34 -3.56 -23.16 1.56
C ALA A 34 -4.91 -22.46 1.73
N GLU A 35 -5.04 -21.26 1.18
CA GLU A 35 -6.28 -20.49 1.19
C GLU A 35 -7.37 -21.23 0.39
N ASP A 36 -7.16 -21.45 -0.91
CA ASP A 36 -7.96 -22.36 -1.72
C ASP A 36 -7.13 -23.58 -2.15
N THR A 37 -7.44 -24.73 -1.56
CA THR A 37 -6.74 -25.98 -1.85
C THR A 37 -6.87 -26.42 -3.31
N ARG A 38 -7.92 -25.97 -4.03
CA ARG A 38 -8.12 -26.29 -5.45
C ARG A 38 -7.14 -25.51 -6.34
N VAL A 39 -6.87 -24.24 -5.99
CA VAL A 39 -5.88 -23.40 -6.68
C VAL A 39 -4.48 -23.95 -6.42
N SER A 40 -4.16 -24.19 -5.16
CA SER A 40 -2.86 -24.73 -4.75
C SER A 40 -2.60 -26.13 -5.36
N LEU A 41 -3.61 -26.98 -5.45
CA LEU A 41 -3.47 -28.31 -6.08
C LEU A 41 -3.08 -28.22 -7.56
N LYS A 42 -3.60 -27.22 -8.30
CA LYS A 42 -3.20 -27.01 -9.71
C LYS A 42 -1.70 -26.65 -9.80
N LEU A 43 -1.24 -25.76 -8.93
CA LEU A 43 0.18 -25.40 -8.88
C LEU A 43 1.05 -26.61 -8.52
N LEU A 44 0.70 -27.35 -7.46
CA LEU A 44 1.46 -28.51 -7.02
C LEU A 44 1.52 -29.59 -8.12
N ASN A 45 0.41 -29.83 -8.82
CA ASN A 45 0.38 -30.79 -9.95
C ASN A 45 1.31 -30.32 -11.09
N HIS A 46 1.33 -29.02 -11.41
CA HIS A 46 2.24 -28.46 -12.40
C HIS A 46 3.72 -28.67 -12.01
N LEU A 47 4.03 -28.53 -10.72
CA LEU A 47 5.38 -28.72 -10.18
C LEU A 47 5.74 -30.21 -9.96
N GLY A 48 4.79 -31.14 -10.12
CA GLY A 48 5.00 -32.58 -9.86
C GLY A 48 5.04 -32.91 -8.36
N ILE A 49 4.52 -32.07 -7.49
CA ILE A 49 4.56 -32.19 -6.03
C ILE A 49 3.28 -32.84 -5.51
N LYS A 50 3.44 -33.87 -4.67
CA LYS A 50 2.31 -34.55 -3.98
C LYS A 50 2.44 -34.35 -2.49
N LYS A 51 1.64 -33.46 -1.90
CA LYS A 51 1.61 -33.14 -0.47
C LYS A 51 0.20 -33.06 0.07
N SER A 52 0.08 -33.32 1.37
CA SER A 52 -1.16 -33.12 2.11
C SER A 52 -1.49 -31.63 2.17
N LEU A 53 -2.72 -31.28 1.80
CA LEU A 53 -3.23 -29.91 1.86
C LEU A 53 -4.16 -29.73 3.05
N VAL A 54 -4.00 -28.64 3.79
CA VAL A 54 -4.89 -28.18 4.85
C VAL A 54 -5.50 -26.86 4.41
N SER A 55 -6.82 -26.79 4.35
CA SER A 55 -7.51 -25.53 4.03
C SER A 55 -7.41 -24.55 5.19
N TYR A 56 -6.92 -23.32 4.91
CA TYR A 56 -6.74 -22.24 5.88
C TYR A 56 -7.16 -20.91 5.25
N TYR A 57 -8.35 -20.43 5.55
CA TYR A 57 -8.96 -19.23 4.97
C TYR A 57 -9.70 -18.42 6.04
N GLU A 58 -10.15 -17.21 5.72
CA GLU A 58 -10.70 -16.21 6.64
C GLU A 58 -11.74 -16.78 7.63
N HIS A 59 -12.70 -17.61 7.15
CA HIS A 59 -13.78 -18.12 8.00
C HIS A 59 -13.39 -19.31 8.87
N ASN A 60 -12.23 -19.95 8.64
CA ASN A 60 -11.78 -21.10 9.44
C ASN A 60 -10.48 -20.87 10.20
N LYS A 61 -9.84 -19.70 10.04
CA LYS A 61 -8.50 -19.38 10.53
C LYS A 61 -8.32 -19.62 12.02
N ALA A 62 -9.33 -19.33 12.87
CA ALA A 62 -9.24 -19.52 14.30
C ALA A 62 -9.10 -21.01 14.68
N VAL A 63 -9.92 -21.88 14.08
CA VAL A 63 -9.92 -23.33 14.39
C VAL A 63 -8.74 -24.02 13.70
N LYS A 64 -8.53 -23.75 12.42
CA LYS A 64 -7.47 -24.40 11.64
C LYS A 64 -6.07 -23.91 12.02
N GLY A 65 -5.94 -22.64 12.43
CA GLY A 65 -4.68 -22.11 12.93
C GLY A 65 -4.16 -22.92 14.12
N ASN A 66 -5.01 -23.17 15.13
CA ASN A 66 -4.62 -23.99 16.27
C ASN A 66 -4.16 -25.40 15.84
N VAL A 67 -4.88 -26.06 14.94
CA VAL A 67 -4.48 -27.38 14.42
C VAL A 67 -3.13 -27.35 13.71
N ILE A 68 -2.86 -26.31 12.92
CA ILE A 68 -1.57 -26.15 12.22
C ILE A 68 -0.46 -25.91 13.25
N VAL A 69 -0.67 -25.03 14.22
CA VAL A 69 0.29 -24.74 15.29
C VAL A 69 0.62 -26.00 16.10
N GLU A 70 -0.39 -26.79 16.50
CA GLU A 70 -0.18 -28.05 17.23
C GLU A 70 0.66 -29.06 16.44
N ARG A 71 0.44 -29.20 15.12
CA ARG A 71 1.21 -30.06 14.26
C ARG A 71 2.67 -29.61 14.16
N ILE A 72 2.90 -28.29 14.04
CA ILE A 72 4.27 -27.75 13.99
C ILE A 72 4.97 -27.96 15.32
N LEU A 73 4.30 -27.78 16.45
CA LEU A 73 4.86 -28.05 17.77
C LEU A 73 5.19 -29.56 17.97
N ALA A 74 4.43 -30.44 17.32
CA ALA A 74 4.72 -31.87 17.28
C ALA A 74 5.92 -32.24 16.37
N GLY A 75 6.54 -31.25 15.71
CA GLY A 75 7.76 -31.42 14.91
C GLY A 75 7.55 -31.43 13.40
N GLU A 76 6.32 -31.24 12.90
CA GLU A 76 6.04 -31.16 11.47
C GLU A 76 6.42 -29.77 10.91
N THR A 77 6.86 -29.72 9.67
CA THR A 77 7.13 -28.50 8.92
C THR A 77 5.93 -28.16 8.02
N CYS A 78 5.43 -26.94 8.15
CA CYS A 78 4.32 -26.42 7.34
C CYS A 78 4.82 -25.42 6.31
N ALA A 79 4.34 -25.52 5.07
CA ALA A 79 4.43 -24.44 4.08
C ALA A 79 3.06 -23.76 3.96
N LEU A 80 2.98 -22.46 4.21
CA LEU A 80 1.79 -21.66 3.96
C LEU A 80 1.88 -21.02 2.58
N VAL A 81 0.84 -21.17 1.79
CA VAL A 81 0.67 -20.53 0.48
C VAL A 81 -0.65 -19.77 0.42
N SER A 82 -0.68 -18.66 -0.31
CA SER A 82 -1.90 -17.97 -0.73
C SER A 82 -2.27 -18.37 -2.16
N ASP A 83 -3.42 -17.91 -2.63
CA ASP A 83 -3.88 -18.18 -3.99
C ASP A 83 -2.95 -17.57 -5.05
N ALA A 84 -2.36 -16.39 -4.73
CA ALA A 84 -1.39 -15.72 -5.59
C ALA A 84 -0.47 -14.80 -4.79
N GLY A 85 0.82 -14.86 -5.06
CA GLY A 85 1.81 -13.96 -4.46
C GLY A 85 2.32 -14.39 -3.09
N SER A 86 2.79 -13.42 -2.33
CA SER A 86 3.40 -13.61 -1.01
C SER A 86 2.32 -13.78 0.06
N PRO A 87 2.26 -14.92 0.77
CA PRO A 87 1.29 -15.13 1.83
C PRO A 87 1.52 -14.20 3.02
N ALA A 88 0.49 -13.99 3.83
CA ALA A 88 0.41 -13.04 4.95
C ALA A 88 0.39 -11.56 4.53
N ILE A 89 0.11 -11.27 3.25
CA ILE A 89 -0.09 -9.90 2.74
C ILE A 89 -1.48 -9.84 2.10
N SER A 90 -2.45 -9.22 2.77
CA SER A 90 -3.87 -9.17 2.38
C SER A 90 -4.58 -10.53 2.33
N ASP A 91 -4.13 -11.48 3.13
CA ASP A 91 -4.73 -12.79 3.29
C ASP A 91 -4.69 -13.25 4.77
N PRO A 92 -5.40 -14.33 5.15
CA PRO A 92 -5.48 -14.79 6.53
C PRO A 92 -4.16 -15.32 7.12
N GLY A 93 -3.10 -15.40 6.33
CA GLY A 93 -1.78 -15.86 6.78
C GLY A 93 -1.17 -15.02 7.90
N GLU A 94 -1.53 -13.73 7.98
CA GLU A 94 -1.11 -12.84 9.06
C GLU A 94 -1.44 -13.42 10.44
N ASP A 95 -2.67 -13.92 10.63
CA ASP A 95 -3.09 -14.52 11.89
C ASP A 95 -2.30 -15.79 12.24
N LEU A 96 -1.96 -16.61 11.24
CA LEU A 96 -1.15 -17.82 11.47
C LEU A 96 0.29 -17.47 11.87
N VAL A 97 0.88 -16.47 11.23
CA VAL A 97 2.21 -15.96 11.60
C VAL A 97 2.22 -15.49 13.05
N LYS A 98 1.19 -14.74 13.46
CA LYS A 98 1.03 -14.28 14.84
C LYS A 98 0.91 -15.44 15.83
N GLN A 99 0.03 -16.41 15.55
CA GLN A 99 -0.13 -17.59 16.40
C GLN A 99 1.17 -18.41 16.53
N CYS A 100 1.92 -18.59 15.44
CA CYS A 100 3.21 -19.26 15.45
C CYS A 100 4.24 -18.48 16.28
N ALA A 101 4.31 -17.17 16.14
CA ALA A 101 5.20 -16.33 16.93
C ALA A 101 4.88 -16.39 18.43
N GLU A 102 3.61 -16.34 18.81
CA GLU A 102 3.14 -16.48 20.19
C GLU A 102 3.46 -17.88 20.78
N ALA A 103 3.46 -18.92 19.93
CA ALA A 103 3.83 -20.29 20.32
C ALA A 103 5.36 -20.56 20.29
N GLY A 104 6.19 -19.58 19.96
CA GLY A 104 7.65 -19.74 19.88
C GLY A 104 8.10 -20.57 18.67
N ILE A 105 7.25 -20.72 17.65
CA ILE A 105 7.56 -21.42 16.39
C ILE A 105 8.38 -20.51 15.49
N THR A 106 9.44 -21.04 14.91
CA THR A 106 10.23 -20.33 13.89
C THR A 106 9.41 -20.15 12.61
N VAL A 107 9.29 -18.90 12.16
CA VAL A 107 8.66 -18.56 10.87
C VAL A 107 9.75 -18.09 9.91
N CYS A 108 9.77 -18.65 8.70
CA CYS A 108 10.72 -18.30 7.64
C CYS A 108 9.96 -17.90 6.38
N ALA A 109 10.22 -16.69 5.85
CA ALA A 109 9.65 -16.25 4.58
C ALA A 109 10.63 -16.52 3.43
N ILE A 110 10.13 -17.07 2.35
CA ILE A 110 10.86 -17.24 1.09
C ILE A 110 10.58 -15.99 0.23
N PRO A 111 11.60 -15.28 -0.28
CA PRO A 111 11.38 -14.19 -1.23
C PRO A 111 10.73 -14.68 -2.53
N GLY A 112 9.76 -13.94 -3.05
CA GLY A 112 9.08 -14.35 -4.28
C GLY A 112 8.10 -13.30 -4.82
N PRO A 113 7.20 -13.69 -5.73
CA PRO A 113 6.27 -12.79 -6.39
C PRO A 113 5.41 -11.98 -5.41
N CYS A 114 5.30 -10.67 -5.68
CA CYS A 114 4.46 -9.76 -4.92
C CYS A 114 3.91 -8.68 -5.88
N ALA A 115 2.61 -8.68 -6.12
CA ALA A 115 1.98 -7.78 -7.08
C ALA A 115 2.17 -6.31 -6.71
N ALA A 116 2.11 -5.95 -5.42
CA ALA A 116 2.29 -4.58 -4.95
C ALA A 116 3.69 -4.02 -5.30
N ILE A 117 4.74 -4.77 -5.02
CA ILE A 117 6.12 -4.35 -5.29
C ILE A 117 6.42 -4.37 -6.79
N THR A 118 5.89 -5.37 -7.52
CA THR A 118 6.02 -5.44 -8.98
C THR A 118 5.36 -4.23 -9.64
N ALA A 119 4.13 -3.89 -9.24
CA ALA A 119 3.43 -2.71 -9.74
C ALA A 119 4.17 -1.41 -9.41
N LEU A 120 4.62 -1.24 -8.16
CA LEU A 120 5.35 -0.05 -7.72
C LEU A 120 6.61 0.17 -8.57
N SER A 121 7.38 -0.89 -8.83
CA SER A 121 8.65 -0.78 -9.57
C SER A 121 8.49 -0.33 -11.02
N ILE A 122 7.32 -0.57 -11.63
CA ILE A 122 7.04 -0.19 -13.04
C ILE A 122 6.06 0.98 -13.16
N SER A 123 5.56 1.52 -12.04
CA SER A 123 4.52 2.56 -12.02
C SER A 123 5.01 3.93 -12.50
N ALA A 124 6.29 4.23 -12.41
CA ALA A 124 6.88 5.57 -12.54
C ALA A 124 6.45 6.54 -11.42
N GLN A 125 5.91 6.05 -10.30
CA GLN A 125 5.68 6.83 -9.09
C GLN A 125 6.92 6.78 -8.17
N ALA A 126 6.97 7.65 -7.16
CA ALA A 126 8.06 7.67 -6.19
C ALA A 126 8.10 6.36 -5.39
N THR A 127 9.26 5.69 -5.38
CA THR A 127 9.43 4.37 -4.73
C THR A 127 10.14 4.44 -3.38
N GLY A 128 10.73 5.58 -3.03
CA GLY A 128 11.55 5.72 -1.82
C GLY A 128 10.76 5.58 -0.52
N ARG A 129 9.50 6.01 -0.52
CA ARG A 129 8.55 5.86 0.58
C ARG A 129 7.17 5.57 0.00
N PHE A 130 6.54 4.50 0.46
CA PHE A 130 5.19 4.10 0.02
C PHE A 130 4.42 3.47 1.18
N CYS A 131 3.11 3.38 1.04
CA CYS A 131 2.22 2.62 1.92
C CYS A 131 1.39 1.65 1.08
N PHE A 132 1.12 0.49 1.66
CA PHE A 132 0.26 -0.52 1.09
C PHE A 132 -1.08 -0.50 1.83
N GLU A 133 -2.14 -0.17 1.11
CA GLU A 133 -3.49 0.02 1.64
C GLU A 133 -4.41 -1.19 1.37
N GLY A 134 -3.93 -2.16 0.58
CA GLY A 134 -4.66 -3.39 0.27
C GLY A 134 -5.95 -3.15 -0.48
N PHE A 135 -6.99 -3.94 -0.18
CA PHE A 135 -8.32 -3.79 -0.77
C PHE A 135 -9.17 -2.80 0.02
N LEU A 136 -9.80 -1.87 -0.68
CA LEU A 136 -10.77 -0.97 -0.08
C LEU A 136 -12.08 -1.71 0.25
N SER A 137 -12.75 -1.29 1.32
CA SER A 137 -14.02 -1.88 1.75
C SER A 137 -15.09 -1.75 0.67
N THR A 138 -15.91 -2.80 0.50
CA THR A 138 -17.11 -2.76 -0.35
C THR A 138 -18.19 -1.85 0.20
N ALA A 139 -18.24 -1.64 1.52
CA ALA A 139 -19.16 -0.73 2.17
C ALA A 139 -18.73 0.72 1.93
N LYS A 140 -19.55 1.48 1.19
CA LYS A 140 -19.25 2.86 0.77
C LYS A 140 -18.81 3.77 1.92
N LYS A 141 -19.45 3.68 3.09
CA LYS A 141 -19.10 4.49 4.28
C LYS A 141 -17.69 4.20 4.78
N SER A 142 -17.33 2.92 4.90
CA SER A 142 -16.00 2.50 5.35
C SER A 142 -14.92 2.85 4.32
N ARG A 143 -15.21 2.65 3.02
CA ARG A 143 -14.31 3.01 1.93
C ARG A 143 -14.04 4.51 1.92
N LYS A 144 -15.09 5.34 2.04
CA LYS A 144 -14.92 6.79 2.13
C LYS A 144 -14.08 7.20 3.34
N ALA A 145 -14.38 6.67 4.52
CA ALA A 145 -13.61 6.99 5.74
C ALA A 145 -12.13 6.60 5.61
N HIS A 146 -11.83 5.47 4.96
CA HIS A 146 -10.45 5.06 4.68
C HIS A 146 -9.78 6.07 3.72
N LEU A 147 -10.41 6.41 2.60
CA LEU A 147 -9.86 7.39 1.65
C LEU A 147 -9.69 8.78 2.29
N ASP A 148 -10.67 9.24 3.07
CA ASP A 148 -10.59 10.53 3.78
C ASP A 148 -9.37 10.57 4.74
N SER A 149 -8.98 9.45 5.35
CA SER A 149 -7.80 9.36 6.21
C SER A 149 -6.47 9.50 5.46
N LEU A 150 -6.48 9.29 4.14
CA LEU A 150 -5.30 9.33 3.27
C LEU A 150 -5.19 10.62 2.45
N ILE A 151 -6.08 11.60 2.64
CA ILE A 151 -6.11 12.83 1.83
C ILE A 151 -4.78 13.59 1.83
N ASN A 152 -4.08 13.57 2.97
CA ASN A 152 -2.77 14.23 3.17
C ASN A 152 -1.59 13.25 3.13
N GLU A 153 -1.79 11.99 2.72
CA GLU A 153 -0.71 11.02 2.63
C GLU A 153 0.27 11.41 1.52
N GLN A 154 1.51 11.72 1.89
CA GLN A 154 2.56 12.16 0.96
C GLN A 154 3.33 11.02 0.30
N ARG A 155 3.25 9.81 0.86
CA ARG A 155 3.88 8.63 0.28
C ARG A 155 3.06 8.10 -0.90
N THR A 156 3.69 7.40 -1.81
CA THR A 156 2.98 6.63 -2.85
C THR A 156 2.10 5.57 -2.19
N MET A 157 0.84 5.50 -2.58
CA MET A 157 -0.16 4.58 -2.04
C MET A 157 -0.41 3.44 -3.03
N ILE A 158 -0.49 2.20 -2.53
CA ILE A 158 -0.72 1.01 -3.36
C ILE A 158 -1.99 0.32 -2.90
N PHE A 159 -2.92 0.12 -3.84
CA PHE A 159 -4.19 -0.57 -3.59
C PHE A 159 -4.34 -1.76 -4.53
N TYR A 160 -4.99 -2.82 -4.05
CA TYR A 160 -5.50 -3.91 -4.90
C TYR A 160 -6.95 -3.63 -5.26
N GLU A 161 -7.35 -3.94 -6.50
CA GLU A 161 -8.75 -3.77 -6.88
C GLU A 161 -9.21 -4.82 -7.90
N ALA A 162 -10.45 -5.27 -7.71
CA ALA A 162 -11.12 -6.17 -8.62
C ALA A 162 -11.79 -5.40 -9.76
N PRO A 163 -11.89 -5.96 -10.98
CA PRO A 163 -12.39 -5.23 -12.15
C PRO A 163 -13.81 -4.70 -11.94
N HIS A 164 -14.68 -5.47 -11.29
CA HIS A 164 -16.09 -5.07 -11.08
C HIS A 164 -16.29 -3.91 -10.11
N LYS A 165 -15.25 -3.51 -9.36
CA LYS A 165 -15.28 -2.37 -8.42
C LYS A 165 -14.45 -1.18 -8.91
N LEU A 166 -13.56 -1.40 -9.90
CA LEU A 166 -12.55 -0.44 -10.29
C LEU A 166 -13.12 0.96 -10.54
N LEU A 167 -14.16 1.08 -11.37
CA LEU A 167 -14.72 2.38 -11.71
C LEU A 167 -15.23 3.13 -10.47
N SER A 168 -16.01 2.46 -9.61
CA SER A 168 -16.53 3.10 -8.39
C SER A 168 -15.42 3.49 -7.39
N THR A 169 -14.34 2.74 -7.37
CA THR A 169 -13.17 3.05 -6.55
C THR A 169 -12.41 4.25 -7.09
N LEU A 170 -12.22 4.34 -8.41
CA LEU A 170 -11.59 5.50 -9.06
C LEU A 170 -12.40 6.78 -8.88
N GLU A 171 -13.74 6.72 -9.00
CA GLU A 171 -14.64 7.86 -8.75
C GLU A 171 -14.54 8.36 -7.30
N ASP A 172 -14.54 7.44 -6.32
CA ASP A 172 -14.39 7.81 -4.92
C ASP A 172 -12.97 8.38 -4.63
N MET A 173 -11.92 7.82 -5.23
CA MET A 173 -10.55 8.35 -5.13
C MET A 173 -10.43 9.74 -5.78
N ALA A 174 -10.99 9.96 -6.98
CA ALA A 174 -10.98 11.25 -7.65
C ALA A 174 -11.71 12.33 -6.82
N THR A 175 -12.82 11.95 -6.18
CA THR A 175 -13.58 12.85 -5.29
C THR A 175 -12.75 13.27 -4.07
N VAL A 176 -11.94 12.37 -3.48
CA VAL A 176 -11.19 12.63 -2.24
C VAL A 176 -9.82 13.24 -2.51
N PHE A 177 -9.08 12.70 -3.49
CA PHE A 177 -7.69 13.10 -3.77
C PHE A 177 -7.55 14.15 -4.85
N GLY A 178 -8.64 14.44 -5.60
CA GLY A 178 -8.66 15.33 -6.76
C GLY A 178 -8.43 14.59 -8.08
N GLU A 179 -9.07 15.07 -9.15
CA GLU A 179 -9.02 14.47 -10.49
C GLU A 179 -7.62 14.50 -11.11
N ASP A 180 -6.81 15.49 -10.76
CA ASP A 180 -5.44 15.66 -11.27
C ASP A 180 -4.40 14.76 -10.57
N ARG A 181 -4.76 14.03 -9.51
CA ARG A 181 -3.85 13.15 -8.79
C ARG A 181 -3.33 12.06 -9.71
N PRO A 182 -1.98 11.95 -9.89
CA PRO A 182 -1.39 10.92 -10.74
C PRO A 182 -1.66 9.51 -10.21
N ILE A 183 -1.99 8.60 -11.14
CA ILE A 183 -2.18 7.19 -10.87
C ILE A 183 -1.55 6.34 -11.97
N SER A 184 -1.05 5.18 -11.61
CA SER A 184 -0.67 4.11 -12.52
C SER A 184 -1.52 2.88 -12.24
N LEU A 185 -2.26 2.43 -13.25
CA LEU A 185 -3.06 1.22 -13.20
C LEU A 185 -2.25 0.09 -13.81
N CYS A 186 -1.78 -0.83 -12.97
CA CYS A 186 -1.04 -2.02 -13.40
C CYS A 186 -2.03 -3.18 -13.49
N ARG A 187 -2.33 -3.63 -14.70
CA ARG A 187 -3.33 -4.64 -15.00
C ARG A 187 -2.69 -5.94 -15.43
N GLU A 188 -3.22 -7.08 -14.95
CA GLU A 188 -2.84 -8.42 -15.40
C GLU A 188 -1.32 -8.67 -15.36
N LEU A 189 -0.65 -8.21 -14.29
CA LEU A 189 0.79 -8.35 -14.09
C LEU A 189 1.26 -9.79 -14.31
N THR A 190 2.37 -9.96 -15.03
CA THR A 190 3.00 -11.22 -15.43
C THR A 190 2.20 -12.08 -16.41
N LYS A 191 0.95 -11.71 -16.76
CA LYS A 191 0.07 -12.43 -17.67
C LYS A 191 0.23 -11.92 -19.11
N LEU A 192 -0.39 -12.65 -20.06
CA LEU A 192 -0.34 -12.33 -21.51
C LEU A 192 -0.83 -10.91 -21.84
N HIS A 193 -1.76 -10.39 -21.05
CA HIS A 193 -2.36 -9.07 -21.27
C HIS A 193 -1.91 -8.04 -20.22
N GLU A 194 -0.66 -8.17 -19.77
CA GLU A 194 -0.05 -7.20 -18.89
C GLU A 194 -0.06 -5.80 -19.51
N GLU A 195 -0.51 -4.82 -18.74
CA GLU A 195 -0.61 -3.43 -19.19
C GLU A 195 -0.37 -2.47 -18.02
N VAL A 196 0.31 -1.36 -18.31
CA VAL A 196 0.49 -0.27 -17.34
C VAL A 196 0.01 1.04 -17.96
N ILE A 197 -1.09 1.56 -17.42
CA ILE A 197 -1.68 2.82 -17.84
C ILE A 197 -1.29 3.89 -16.81
N ARG A 198 -0.55 4.91 -17.26
CA ARG A 198 -0.13 6.04 -16.44
C ARG A 198 -0.96 7.26 -16.84
N THR A 199 -1.74 7.79 -15.88
CA THR A 199 -2.68 8.87 -16.12
C THR A 199 -2.97 9.62 -14.81
N THR A 200 -4.05 10.40 -14.77
CA THR A 200 -4.62 10.98 -13.56
C THR A 200 -5.87 10.22 -13.13
N LEU A 201 -6.36 10.45 -11.91
CA LEU A 201 -7.60 9.83 -11.43
C LEU A 201 -8.77 10.17 -12.35
N GLY A 202 -8.90 11.44 -12.77
CA GLY A 202 -9.93 11.86 -13.74
C GLY A 202 -9.81 11.14 -15.08
N GLY A 203 -8.59 11.04 -15.64
CA GLY A 203 -8.34 10.30 -16.88
C GLY A 203 -8.62 8.80 -16.76
N ALA A 204 -8.37 8.20 -15.59
CA ALA A 204 -8.72 6.82 -15.32
C ALA A 204 -10.23 6.59 -15.24
N VAL A 205 -10.98 7.51 -14.62
CA VAL A 205 -12.45 7.49 -14.57
C VAL A 205 -13.02 7.59 -15.98
N GLU A 206 -12.55 8.55 -16.79
CA GLU A 206 -12.99 8.71 -18.17
C GLU A 206 -12.77 7.43 -18.99
N LEU A 207 -11.57 6.84 -18.91
CA LEU A 207 -11.23 5.61 -19.60
C LEU A 207 -12.22 4.48 -19.28
N TYR A 208 -12.42 4.19 -17.99
CA TYR A 208 -13.23 3.04 -17.57
C TYR A 208 -14.74 3.29 -17.52
N THR A 209 -15.19 4.53 -17.64
CA THR A 209 -16.58 4.86 -17.96
C THR A 209 -16.96 4.38 -19.36
N ASN A 210 -16.03 4.51 -20.32
CA ASN A 210 -16.26 4.15 -21.71
C ASN A 210 -15.88 2.70 -22.05
N GLN A 211 -15.02 2.07 -21.24
CA GLN A 211 -14.50 0.73 -21.49
C GLN A 211 -14.59 -0.14 -20.21
N PRO A 212 -15.43 -1.19 -20.17
CA PRO A 212 -15.53 -2.06 -19.00
C PRO A 212 -14.19 -2.68 -18.63
N PRO A 213 -13.74 -2.54 -17.36
CA PRO A 213 -12.47 -3.09 -16.92
C PRO A 213 -12.50 -4.61 -16.89
N LYS A 214 -11.36 -5.25 -17.24
CA LYS A 214 -11.17 -6.70 -17.22
C LYS A 214 -9.83 -7.03 -16.59
N GLY A 215 -9.78 -8.15 -15.88
CA GLY A 215 -8.57 -8.61 -15.21
C GLY A 215 -8.39 -8.00 -13.81
N GLU A 216 -7.26 -8.26 -13.20
CA GLU A 216 -6.90 -7.80 -11.86
C GLU A 216 -6.04 -6.54 -11.94
N PHE A 217 -6.22 -5.65 -10.97
CA PHE A 217 -5.57 -4.35 -10.95
C PHE A 217 -4.77 -4.12 -9.67
N VAL A 218 -3.60 -3.53 -9.84
CA VAL A 218 -2.89 -2.84 -8.77
C VAL A 218 -2.87 -1.35 -9.10
N LEU A 219 -3.40 -0.54 -8.20
CA LEU A 219 -3.46 0.92 -8.34
C LEU A 219 -2.30 1.52 -7.56
N VAL A 220 -1.44 2.27 -8.23
CA VAL A 220 -0.31 2.97 -7.62
C VAL A 220 -0.58 4.46 -7.74
N VAL A 221 -1.02 5.08 -6.65
CA VAL A 221 -1.46 6.48 -6.58
C VAL A 221 -0.35 7.34 -6.00
N ALA A 222 -0.05 8.47 -6.63
CA ALA A 222 0.90 9.42 -6.10
C ALA A 222 0.46 9.97 -4.74
N GLY A 223 1.40 10.23 -3.84
CA GLY A 223 1.15 10.94 -2.60
C GLY A 223 0.60 12.35 -2.80
N ALA A 224 0.08 12.95 -1.75
CA ALA A 224 -0.29 14.36 -1.76
C ALA A 224 0.95 15.21 -2.10
N PRO A 225 0.81 16.26 -2.92
CA PRO A 225 1.90 17.20 -3.13
C PRO A 225 2.29 17.80 -1.77
N GLU A 226 3.57 18.06 -1.59
CA GLU A 226 3.99 18.88 -0.46
C GLU A 226 3.25 20.22 -0.55
N GLU A 227 2.60 20.64 0.55
CA GLU A 227 2.14 22.01 0.63
C GLU A 227 3.37 22.92 0.46
N VAL A 228 3.48 23.52 -0.71
CA VAL A 228 4.41 24.63 -0.89
C VAL A 228 3.86 25.74 0.01
N LYS A 229 4.34 25.81 1.27
CA LYS A 229 4.12 27.01 2.06
C LYS A 229 4.64 28.16 1.22
N GLU A 230 3.73 29.02 0.75
CA GLU A 230 4.16 30.26 0.11
C GLU A 230 5.15 30.91 1.07
N VAL A 231 6.39 30.98 0.64
CA VAL A 231 7.42 31.61 1.44
C VAL A 231 7.01 33.08 1.51
N ALA A 232 6.58 33.51 2.69
CA ALA A 232 6.15 34.88 2.90
C ALA A 232 7.21 35.82 2.35
N THR A 233 6.80 36.75 1.54
CA THR A 233 7.68 37.72 0.88
C THR A 233 8.03 38.85 1.84
N THR A 234 9.06 39.65 1.50
CA THR A 234 9.37 40.88 2.22
C THR A 234 8.23 41.88 2.16
N GLU A 235 7.40 41.81 1.12
CA GLU A 235 6.20 42.62 0.95
C GLU A 235 5.10 42.23 1.94
N ASP A 236 4.88 40.96 2.17
CA ASP A 236 3.95 40.43 3.19
C ASP A 236 4.43 40.85 4.60
N ALA A 237 5.74 40.78 4.85
CA ALA A 237 6.32 41.22 6.11
C ALA A 237 6.11 42.71 6.34
N THR A 238 6.31 43.55 5.31
CA THR A 238 6.09 45.01 5.39
C THR A 238 4.62 45.33 5.70
N GLN A 239 3.68 44.72 4.98
CA GLN A 239 2.25 44.90 5.18
C GLN A 239 1.80 44.47 6.58
N MET A 240 2.29 43.33 7.06
CA MET A 240 1.94 42.84 8.37
C MET A 240 2.48 43.68 9.50
N VAL A 241 3.73 44.13 9.43
CA VAL A 241 4.31 45.06 10.41
C VAL A 241 3.54 46.36 10.44
N ALA A 242 3.22 46.97 9.27
CA ALA A 242 2.41 48.20 9.18
C ALA A 242 1.05 48.03 9.84
N ARG A 243 0.36 46.90 9.59
CA ARG A 243 -0.95 46.57 10.19
C ARG A 243 -0.88 46.45 11.71
N LEU A 244 0.14 45.79 12.25
CA LEU A 244 0.31 45.62 13.69
C LEU A 244 0.66 46.93 14.37
N MET A 245 1.48 47.78 13.74
CA MET A 245 1.77 49.13 14.25
C MET A 245 0.53 50.03 14.23
N ALA A 246 -0.30 49.97 13.18
CA ALA A 246 -1.56 50.71 13.12
C ALA A 246 -2.56 50.28 14.20
N SER A 247 -2.49 49.04 14.70
CA SER A 247 -3.27 48.55 15.83
C SER A 247 -2.74 48.99 17.21
N GLY A 248 -1.67 49.82 17.26
CA GLY A 248 -1.08 50.32 18.50
C GLY A 248 0.06 49.49 19.05
N MET A 249 0.55 48.47 18.33
CA MET A 249 1.69 47.69 18.77
C MET A 249 3.02 48.45 18.59
N SER A 250 3.96 48.24 19.50
CA SER A 250 5.30 48.81 19.32
C SER A 250 5.98 48.18 18.09
N ARG A 251 6.78 48.96 17.35
CA ARG A 251 7.53 48.50 16.17
C ARG A 251 8.37 47.26 16.48
N LYS A 252 9.01 47.21 17.66
CA LYS A 252 9.82 46.07 18.10
C LYS A 252 8.98 44.80 18.28
N ASP A 253 7.78 44.93 18.84
CA ASP A 253 6.89 43.79 19.07
C ASP A 253 6.22 43.34 17.76
N ALA A 254 5.85 44.33 16.89
CA ALA A 254 5.32 44.03 15.56
C ALA A 254 6.32 43.21 14.71
N ILE A 255 7.61 43.63 14.68
CA ILE A 255 8.65 42.85 13.99
C ILE A 255 8.79 41.45 14.56
N LYS A 256 8.79 41.31 15.90
CA LYS A 256 8.92 40.02 16.57
C LYS A 256 7.74 39.10 16.25
N GLN A 257 6.55 39.65 16.24
CA GLN A 257 5.31 38.88 15.94
C GLN A 257 5.27 38.47 14.47
N THR A 258 5.52 39.40 13.55
CA THR A 258 5.59 39.14 12.10
C THR A 258 6.63 38.07 11.77
N ALA A 259 7.83 38.13 12.35
CA ALA A 259 8.86 37.10 12.15
C ALA A 259 8.41 35.71 12.58
N LYS A 260 7.61 35.61 13.66
CA LYS A 260 7.07 34.36 14.16
C LYS A 260 5.91 33.85 13.30
N GLU A 261 4.99 34.71 12.88
CA GLU A 261 3.79 34.31 12.12
C GLU A 261 4.10 33.95 10.67
N LEU A 262 5.05 34.67 10.05
CA LEU A 262 5.46 34.43 8.67
C LEU A 262 6.65 33.44 8.55
N ASP A 263 7.16 32.94 9.67
CA ASP A 263 8.36 32.08 9.72
C ASP A 263 9.57 32.67 8.99
N LEU A 264 9.75 34.03 9.13
CA LEU A 264 10.84 34.77 8.51
C LEU A 264 11.93 35.10 9.54
N PRO A 265 13.22 35.14 9.12
CA PRO A 265 14.29 35.63 9.97
C PRO A 265 14.04 37.10 10.41
N LYS A 266 14.28 37.38 11.70
CA LYS A 266 14.03 38.74 12.26
C LYS A 266 14.74 39.88 11.54
N ASN A 267 15.94 39.64 11.01
CA ASN A 267 16.69 40.63 10.23
C ASN A 267 15.95 40.98 8.93
N VAL A 268 15.35 39.98 8.23
CA VAL A 268 14.57 40.22 7.02
C VAL A 268 13.34 41.08 7.32
N VAL A 269 12.61 40.75 8.40
CA VAL A 269 11.42 41.52 8.82
C VAL A 269 11.83 42.92 9.32
N TYR A 270 12.99 43.06 9.95
CA TYR A 270 13.52 44.37 10.38
C TYR A 270 13.84 45.27 9.17
N ASP A 271 14.53 44.72 8.16
CA ASP A 271 14.85 45.43 6.92
C ASP A 271 13.59 45.85 6.16
N ALA A 272 12.59 44.95 6.09
CA ALA A 272 11.27 45.26 5.54
C ALA A 272 10.56 46.38 6.31
N ALA A 273 10.67 46.40 7.64
CA ALA A 273 10.06 47.41 8.48
C ALA A 273 10.72 48.81 8.31
N LEU A 274 11.98 48.90 7.87
CA LEU A 274 12.64 50.18 7.59
C LEU A 274 12.01 50.91 6.40
N THR A 275 11.37 50.20 5.47
CA THR A 275 10.73 50.80 4.29
C THR A 275 9.38 51.46 4.59
N ILE A 276 8.78 51.20 5.77
CA ILE A 276 7.47 51.75 6.16
C ILE A 276 7.54 53.25 6.51
N ASP A 277 8.72 53.76 6.92
CA ASP A 277 8.90 55.16 7.34
C ASP A 277 9.53 56.04 6.24
N SER A 278 9.63 55.52 5.02
CA SER A 278 10.12 56.25 3.85
C SER A 278 8.94 56.64 2.96
#